data_6da646c2d97ab3a928563ba0883e51a5
#
_entry.id   6da646c2d97ab3a928563ba0883e51a5
#
_cell.length_a   1.000
_cell.length_b   1.000
_cell.length_c   1.000
_cell.angle_alpha   90.00
_cell.angle_beta   90.00
_cell.angle_gamma   90.00
#
_symmetry.space_group_name_H-M   'P 1'
#
loop_
_entity.id
_entity.type
_entity.pdbx_description
1 polymer ?
#
loop_
_entity_poly.entity_id
_entity_poly.type
_entity_poly.pdbx_seq_one_letter_code
_entity_poly.pdbx_strand_id
1 'polypeptide(L)'
;MHRQHILVVEDSDEDFETVLDAARRGGVSRPIVRAASGGECLRQLRATPRHREALPALVLMDLNTPGEDGRDALREIRNDTILQPLPLVVLSASANPRDLLFCYTHGANAYHVKPVEHALHLQVLQQIFAYWLASVVLPA
;
A
#
# COMPACT_ATOMS: atom_id res chain seq x y z
N MET A 1 -15.14 3.38 18.06
CA MET A 1 -14.89 2.36 17.01
C MET A 1 -13.60 2.70 16.27
N HIS A 2 -12.63 1.82 16.31
CA HIS A 2 -11.40 2.01 15.57
C HIS A 2 -11.62 1.75 14.09
N ARG A 3 -11.27 2.73 13.26
CA ARG A 3 -11.15 2.49 11.83
C ARG A 3 -9.80 1.83 11.56
N GLN A 4 -9.82 0.80 10.72
CA GLN A 4 -8.58 0.20 10.23
C GLN A 4 -7.75 1.26 9.52
N HIS A 5 -6.44 1.23 9.79
CA HIS A 5 -5.49 2.18 9.20
C HIS A 5 -5.12 1.80 7.76
N ILE A 6 -4.43 2.71 7.09
CA ILE A 6 -3.78 2.47 5.80
C ILE A 6 -2.30 2.31 6.07
N LEU A 7 -1.71 1.21 5.61
CA LEU A 7 -0.27 0.96 5.74
C LEU A 7 0.41 1.35 4.43
N VAL A 8 1.31 2.32 4.50
CA VAL A 8 2.01 2.85 3.33
C VAL A 8 3.48 2.47 3.42
N VAL A 9 3.97 1.73 2.43
CA VAL A 9 5.37 1.35 2.33
C VAL A 9 6.07 2.33 1.41
N GLU A 10 6.85 3.23 2.00
CA GLU A 10 7.51 4.32 1.29
C GLU A 10 8.74 4.80 2.05
N ASP A 11 9.90 4.79 1.41
CA ASP A 11 11.16 5.24 2.04
C ASP A 11 11.44 6.73 1.83
N SER A 12 10.84 7.35 0.82
CA SER A 12 11.00 8.78 0.54
C SER A 12 10.08 9.62 1.40
N ASP A 13 10.65 10.53 2.19
CA ASP A 13 9.87 11.46 3.00
C ASP A 13 8.99 12.36 2.13
N GLU A 14 9.52 12.82 1.00
CA GLU A 14 8.79 13.67 0.07
C GLU A 14 7.58 12.93 -0.51
N ASP A 15 7.77 11.69 -0.96
CA ASP A 15 6.68 10.89 -1.51
C ASP A 15 5.64 10.55 -0.45
N PHE A 16 6.08 10.28 0.78
CA PHE A 16 5.15 10.03 1.88
C PHE A 16 4.31 11.27 2.21
N GLU A 17 4.91 12.46 2.18
CA GLU A 17 4.17 13.72 2.36
C GLU A 17 3.11 13.90 1.27
N THR A 18 3.40 13.49 0.03
CA THR A 18 2.43 13.51 -1.05
C THR A 18 1.25 12.59 -0.77
N VAL A 19 1.51 11.42 -0.19
CA VAL A 19 0.45 10.49 0.25
C VAL A 19 -0.44 11.16 1.30
N LEU A 20 0.16 11.80 2.31
CA LEU A 20 -0.60 12.48 3.36
C LEU A 20 -1.45 13.63 2.79
N ASP A 21 -0.89 14.39 1.85
CA ASP A 21 -1.61 15.48 1.19
C ASP A 21 -2.81 14.94 0.38
N ALA A 22 -2.60 13.89 -0.39
CA ALA A 22 -3.68 13.25 -1.16
C ALA A 22 -4.81 12.75 -0.25
N ALA A 23 -4.45 12.13 0.86
CA ALA A 23 -5.42 11.64 1.83
C ALA A 23 -6.24 12.78 2.44
N ARG A 24 -5.57 13.85 2.83
CA ARG A 24 -6.20 15.03 3.40
C ARG A 24 -7.17 15.68 2.41
N ARG A 25 -6.76 15.85 1.17
CA ARG A 25 -7.60 16.44 0.11
C ARG A 25 -8.79 15.57 -0.25
N GLY A 26 -8.64 14.25 -0.13
CA GLY A 26 -9.71 13.29 -0.39
C GLY A 26 -10.65 13.05 0.79
N GLY A 27 -10.44 13.74 1.91
CA GLY A 27 -11.26 13.56 3.11
C GLY A 27 -11.07 12.21 3.77
N VAL A 28 -9.92 11.59 3.60
CA VAL A 28 -9.60 10.29 4.22
C VAL A 28 -9.43 10.48 5.72
N SER A 29 -10.27 9.83 6.51
CA SER A 29 -10.25 9.94 7.97
C SER A 29 -9.51 8.78 8.66
N ARG A 30 -9.11 7.76 7.91
CA ARG A 30 -8.36 6.61 8.45
C ARG A 30 -6.95 7.03 8.81
N PRO A 31 -6.39 6.53 9.93
CA PRO A 31 -4.98 6.76 10.23
C PRO A 31 -4.07 6.20 9.13
N ILE A 32 -2.97 6.89 8.88
CA ILE A 32 -1.95 6.44 7.92
C ILE A 32 -0.70 6.09 8.70
N VAL A 33 -0.24 4.86 8.54
CA VAL A 33 0.96 4.33 9.20
C VAL A 33 1.99 4.04 8.12
N ARG A 34 3.23 4.41 8.38
CA ARG A 34 4.33 4.24 7.43
C ARG A 34 5.21 3.06 7.79
N ALA A 35 5.62 2.32 6.76
CA ALA A 35 6.75 1.40 6.82
C ALA A 35 7.78 1.88 5.78
N ALA A 36 9.06 1.87 6.13
CA ALA A 36 10.10 2.39 5.25
C ALA A 36 10.56 1.36 4.20
N SER A 37 10.20 0.09 4.37
CA SER A 37 10.59 -0.99 3.45
C SER A 37 9.58 -2.12 3.49
N GLY A 38 9.68 -3.04 2.53
CA GLY A 38 8.87 -4.26 2.52
C GLY A 38 9.09 -5.11 3.76
N GLY A 39 10.33 -5.23 4.22
CA GLY A 39 10.64 -5.98 5.44
C GLY A 39 10.04 -5.35 6.69
N GLU A 40 10.08 -4.03 6.80
CA GLU A 40 9.43 -3.33 7.91
C GLU A 40 7.91 -3.51 7.87
N CYS A 41 7.33 -3.48 6.67
CA CYS A 41 5.91 -3.76 6.48
C CYS A 41 5.53 -5.13 7.06
N LEU A 42 6.29 -6.17 6.71
CA LEU A 42 6.05 -7.51 7.24
C LEU A 42 6.20 -7.57 8.76
N ARG A 43 7.23 -6.93 9.31
CA ARG A 43 7.44 -6.90 10.77
C ARG A 43 6.26 -6.23 11.47
N GLN A 44 5.77 -5.12 10.95
CA GLN A 44 4.60 -4.44 11.51
C GLN A 44 3.35 -5.32 11.44
N LEU A 45 3.09 -5.95 10.30
CA LEU A 45 1.93 -6.83 10.13
C LEU A 45 1.98 -8.03 11.07
N ARG A 46 3.17 -8.63 11.24
CA ARG A 46 3.37 -9.79 12.12
C ARG A 46 3.33 -9.44 13.61
N ALA A 47 3.68 -8.20 13.96
CA ALA A 47 3.60 -7.71 15.34
C ALA A 47 2.18 -7.30 15.74
N THR A 48 1.30 -7.11 14.77
CA THR A 48 -0.09 -6.73 14.99
C THR A 48 -0.90 -7.94 15.45
N PRO A 49 -1.87 -7.78 16.37
CA PRO A 49 -2.79 -8.86 16.72
C PRO A 49 -3.42 -9.48 15.48
N ARG A 50 -3.47 -10.81 15.44
CA ARG A 50 -3.88 -11.53 14.24
C ARG A 50 -5.40 -11.67 14.14
N HIS A 51 -6.07 -10.54 14.18
CA HIS A 51 -7.50 -10.46 13.88
C HIS A 51 -7.75 -9.28 12.96
N ARG A 52 -8.79 -9.37 12.18
CA ARG A 52 -9.02 -8.45 11.06
C ARG A 52 -9.11 -6.99 11.46
N GLU A 53 -9.70 -6.69 12.60
CA GLU A 53 -9.86 -5.30 13.06
C GLU A 53 -8.55 -4.58 13.34
N ALA A 54 -7.49 -5.33 13.68
CA ALA A 54 -6.17 -4.77 13.98
C ALA A 54 -5.31 -4.64 12.72
N LEU A 55 -5.70 -5.28 11.60
CA LEU A 55 -4.98 -5.22 10.35
C LEU A 55 -5.34 -3.96 9.56
N PRO A 56 -4.48 -3.51 8.65
CA PRO A 56 -4.83 -2.36 7.81
C PRO A 56 -5.99 -2.67 6.88
N ALA A 57 -6.73 -1.65 6.49
CA ALA A 57 -7.77 -1.75 5.48
C ALA A 57 -7.18 -1.86 4.07
N LEU A 58 -6.01 -1.27 3.88
CA LEU A 58 -5.33 -1.16 2.58
C LEU A 58 -3.83 -1.08 2.82
N VAL A 59 -3.07 -1.79 2.01
CA VAL A 59 -1.60 -1.64 1.92
C VAL A 59 -1.29 -0.97 0.59
N LEU A 60 -0.62 0.18 0.65
CA LEU A 60 -0.09 0.88 -0.52
C LEU A 60 1.42 0.70 -0.51
N MET A 61 1.97 0.06 -1.52
CA MET A 61 3.33 -0.43 -1.49
C MET A 61 4.18 0.06 -2.65
N ASP A 62 5.27 0.77 -2.33
CA ASP A 62 6.37 0.97 -3.27
C ASP A 62 7.24 -0.29 -3.27
N LEU A 63 7.57 -0.79 -4.45
CA LEU A 63 8.39 -2.00 -4.59
C LEU A 63 9.87 -1.73 -4.29
N ASN A 64 10.35 -0.56 -4.68
CA ASN A 64 11.79 -0.27 -4.72
C ASN A 64 12.22 0.48 -3.45
N THR A 65 12.18 -0.20 -2.32
CA THR A 65 12.69 0.33 -1.06
C THR A 65 14.07 -0.26 -0.74
N PRO A 66 14.98 0.54 -0.16
CA PRO A 66 16.33 0.08 0.10
C PRO A 66 16.39 -1.14 1.01
N GLY A 67 17.21 -2.11 0.63
CA GLY A 67 17.59 -3.26 1.45
C GLY A 67 16.56 -4.37 1.57
N GLU A 68 15.28 -4.07 1.57
CA GLU A 68 14.23 -5.07 1.76
C GLU A 68 13.09 -4.84 0.77
N ASP A 69 13.02 -5.71 -0.21
CA ASP A 69 12.18 -5.57 -1.40
C ASP A 69 10.69 -5.77 -1.10
N GLY A 70 9.86 -4.91 -1.67
CA GLY A 70 8.40 -5.04 -1.61
C GLY A 70 7.87 -6.31 -2.29
N ARG A 71 8.62 -6.86 -3.26
CA ARG A 71 8.24 -8.12 -3.93
C ARG A 71 8.20 -9.28 -2.96
N ASP A 72 9.18 -9.36 -2.07
CA ASP A 72 9.23 -10.40 -1.05
C ASP A 72 8.08 -10.22 -0.04
N ALA A 73 7.81 -8.98 0.34
CA ALA A 73 6.69 -8.68 1.23
C ALA A 73 5.35 -9.10 0.61
N LEU A 74 5.15 -8.84 -0.67
CA LEU A 74 3.93 -9.24 -1.37
C LEU A 74 3.75 -10.75 -1.32
N ARG A 75 4.80 -11.52 -1.62
CA ARG A 75 4.72 -12.98 -1.57
C ARG A 75 4.40 -13.50 -0.18
N GLU A 76 5.07 -12.97 0.83
CA GLU A 76 4.85 -13.38 2.22
C GLU A 76 3.43 -13.07 2.70
N ILE A 77 2.89 -11.91 2.33
CA ILE A 77 1.51 -11.54 2.67
C ILE A 77 0.54 -12.55 2.04
N ARG A 78 0.73 -12.89 0.76
CA ARG A 78 -0.18 -13.80 0.05
C ARG A 78 -0.04 -15.26 0.49
N ASN A 79 1.06 -15.63 1.11
CA ASN A 79 1.27 -16.97 1.66
C ASN A 79 0.83 -17.11 3.13
N ASP A 80 0.45 -16.02 3.77
CA ASP A 80 -0.02 -16.02 5.15
C ASP A 80 -1.55 -16.08 5.17
N THR A 81 -2.12 -17.07 5.84
CA THR A 81 -3.58 -17.27 5.83
C THR A 81 -4.37 -16.13 6.45
N ILE A 82 -3.77 -15.40 7.39
CA ILE A 82 -4.42 -14.25 8.03
C ILE A 82 -4.25 -12.98 7.18
N LEU A 83 -3.07 -12.78 6.60
CA LEU A 83 -2.76 -11.58 5.82
C LEU A 83 -3.25 -11.66 4.37
N GLN A 84 -3.50 -12.86 3.89
CA GLN A 84 -3.82 -13.12 2.48
C GLN A 84 -4.97 -12.25 1.91
N PRO A 85 -6.03 -11.92 2.66
CA PRO A 85 -7.12 -11.10 2.12
C PRO A 85 -6.85 -9.61 2.07
N LEU A 86 -5.70 -9.12 2.58
CA LEU A 86 -5.43 -7.68 2.61
C LEU A 86 -5.47 -7.08 1.20
N PRO A 87 -6.25 -6.02 0.97
CA PRO A 87 -6.13 -5.25 -0.26
C PRO A 87 -4.73 -4.64 -0.36
N LEU A 88 -4.06 -4.89 -1.48
CA LEU A 88 -2.69 -4.42 -1.70
C LEU A 88 -2.56 -3.79 -3.07
N VAL A 89 -2.17 -2.53 -3.09
CA VAL A 89 -1.98 -1.73 -4.30
C VAL A 89 -0.51 -1.36 -4.40
N VAL A 90 0.10 -1.65 -5.53
CA VAL A 90 1.47 -1.26 -5.82
C VAL A 90 1.49 0.10 -6.49
N LEU A 91 2.36 0.99 -6.01
CA LEU A 91 2.66 2.27 -6.64
C LEU A 91 4.17 2.37 -6.77
N SER A 92 4.70 2.19 -7.97
CA SER A 92 6.13 2.09 -8.23
C SER A 92 6.55 2.96 -9.40
N ALA A 93 7.78 3.52 -9.33
CA ALA A 93 8.34 4.25 -10.45
C ALA A 93 8.63 3.35 -11.66
N SER A 94 8.69 2.04 -11.47
CA SER A 94 8.97 1.09 -12.55
C SER A 94 7.74 0.88 -13.43
N ALA A 95 7.92 1.02 -14.74
CA ALA A 95 6.95 0.59 -15.76
C ALA A 95 7.41 -0.68 -16.46
N ASN A 96 8.39 -1.40 -15.92
CA ASN A 96 8.94 -2.61 -16.50
C ASN A 96 7.87 -3.72 -16.53
N PRO A 97 7.59 -4.32 -17.72
CA PRO A 97 6.60 -5.39 -17.81
C PRO A 97 6.86 -6.58 -16.88
N ARG A 98 8.13 -6.86 -16.55
CA ARG A 98 8.48 -7.93 -15.60
C ARG A 98 7.97 -7.64 -14.20
N ASP A 99 8.07 -6.39 -13.75
CA ASP A 99 7.59 -5.97 -12.43
C ASP A 99 6.05 -6.04 -12.38
N LEU A 100 5.39 -5.56 -13.43
CA LEU A 100 3.94 -5.65 -13.51
C LEU A 100 3.45 -7.10 -13.47
N LEU A 101 4.05 -7.96 -14.31
CA LEU A 101 3.66 -9.36 -14.36
C LEU A 101 3.91 -10.07 -13.05
N PHE A 102 5.08 -9.83 -12.45
CA PHE A 102 5.40 -10.40 -11.14
C PHE A 102 4.35 -10.04 -10.09
N CYS A 103 4.01 -8.75 -10.00
CA CYS A 103 3.08 -8.27 -8.98
C CYS A 103 1.68 -8.85 -9.16
N TYR A 104 1.15 -8.85 -10.36
CA TYR A 104 -0.17 -9.44 -10.60
C TYR A 104 -0.16 -10.95 -10.41
N THR A 105 0.90 -11.64 -10.83
CA THR A 105 1.04 -13.09 -10.63
C THR A 105 1.03 -13.44 -9.15
N HIS A 106 1.68 -12.63 -8.32
CA HIS A 106 1.79 -12.89 -6.89
C HIS A 106 0.69 -12.21 -6.06
N GLY A 107 -0.37 -11.72 -6.69
CA GLY A 107 -1.58 -11.35 -6.00
C GLY A 107 -1.73 -9.88 -5.62
N ALA A 108 -0.99 -8.97 -6.26
CA ALA A 108 -1.30 -7.54 -6.13
C ALA A 108 -2.70 -7.28 -6.71
N ASN A 109 -3.49 -6.46 -6.04
CA ASN A 109 -4.83 -6.12 -6.51
C ASN A 109 -4.79 -5.07 -7.62
N ALA A 110 -3.78 -4.21 -7.62
CA ALA A 110 -3.59 -3.19 -8.65
C ALA A 110 -2.13 -2.75 -8.67
N TYR A 111 -1.70 -2.22 -9.82
CA TYR A 111 -0.37 -1.68 -10.02
C TYR A 111 -0.50 -0.33 -10.72
N HIS A 112 0.06 0.70 -10.10
CA HIS A 112 0.14 2.04 -10.68
C HIS A 112 1.59 2.43 -10.87
N VAL A 113 1.91 3.05 -12.01
CA VAL A 113 3.22 3.64 -12.23
C VAL A 113 3.24 5.00 -11.54
N LYS A 114 4.19 5.20 -10.64
CA LYS A 114 4.34 6.48 -9.91
C LYS A 114 4.81 7.56 -10.87
N PRO A 115 4.02 8.61 -11.09
CA PRO A 115 4.46 9.71 -11.95
C PRO A 115 5.64 10.46 -11.34
N VAL A 116 6.53 10.96 -12.19
CA VAL A 116 7.64 11.82 -11.76
C VAL A 116 7.13 13.21 -11.35
N GLU A 117 6.17 13.73 -12.10
CA GLU A 117 5.60 15.02 -11.83
C GLU A 117 4.71 15.00 -10.59
N HIS A 118 4.94 15.93 -9.67
CA HIS A 118 4.25 15.99 -8.38
C HIS A 118 2.72 16.07 -8.53
N ALA A 119 2.23 16.92 -9.41
CA ALA A 119 0.78 17.09 -9.59
C ALA A 119 0.10 15.81 -10.06
N LEU A 120 0.74 15.04 -10.95
CA LEU A 120 0.22 13.76 -11.42
C LEU A 120 0.32 12.67 -10.35
N HIS A 121 1.39 12.67 -9.57
CA HIS A 121 1.55 11.76 -8.46
C HIS A 121 0.42 11.96 -7.43
N LEU A 122 0.16 13.20 -7.08
CA LEU A 122 -0.94 13.57 -6.19
C LEU A 122 -2.29 13.07 -6.73
N GLN A 123 -2.53 13.29 -8.03
CA GLN A 123 -3.77 12.87 -8.69
C GLN A 123 -3.96 11.36 -8.67
N VAL A 124 -2.92 10.59 -8.95
CA VAL A 124 -2.98 9.12 -8.91
C VAL A 124 -3.34 8.64 -7.51
N LEU A 125 -2.71 9.21 -6.49
CA LEU A 125 -3.01 8.86 -5.10
C LEU A 125 -4.45 9.19 -4.72
N GLN A 126 -4.97 10.34 -5.16
CA GLN A 126 -6.36 10.70 -4.92
C GLN A 126 -7.32 9.70 -5.58
N GLN A 127 -7.01 9.25 -6.79
CA GLN A 127 -7.79 8.22 -7.48
C GLN A 127 -7.75 6.88 -6.75
N ILE A 128 -6.58 6.48 -6.25
CA ILE A 128 -6.43 5.25 -5.47
C ILE A 128 -7.29 5.30 -4.22
N PHE A 129 -7.22 6.38 -3.47
CA PHE A 129 -8.01 6.51 -2.24
C PHE A 129 -9.51 6.57 -2.53
N ALA A 130 -9.94 7.27 -3.57
CA ALA A 130 -11.35 7.33 -3.95
C ALA A 130 -11.89 5.96 -4.32
N TYR A 131 -11.12 5.16 -5.04
CA TYR A 131 -11.54 3.82 -5.44
C TYR A 131 -11.57 2.86 -4.25
N TRP A 132 -10.45 2.75 -3.54
CA TRP A 132 -10.27 1.71 -2.51
C TRP A 132 -10.93 2.03 -1.18
N LEU A 133 -11.15 3.31 -0.86
CA LEU A 133 -11.72 3.71 0.43
C LEU A 133 -13.16 4.21 0.34
N ALA A 134 -13.65 4.54 -0.84
CA ALA A 134 -14.99 5.07 -1.01
C ALA A 134 -15.86 4.25 -1.98
N SER A 135 -15.27 3.72 -3.07
CA SER A 135 -16.05 3.05 -4.11
C SER A 135 -16.22 1.56 -3.86
N VAL A 136 -15.17 0.84 -3.48
CA VAL A 136 -15.23 -0.61 -3.28
C VAL A 136 -15.63 -0.97 -1.86
N VAL A 137 -16.12 -2.19 -1.68
CA VAL A 137 -16.37 -2.77 -0.36
C VAL A 137 -15.12 -3.57 0.04
N LEU A 138 -14.54 -3.23 1.17
CA LEU A 138 -13.35 -3.89 1.68
C LEU A 138 -13.71 -5.10 2.55
N PRO A 139 -12.80 -6.09 2.68
CA PRO A 139 -12.98 -7.17 3.65
C PRO A 139 -13.11 -6.61 5.07
N ALA A 140 -14.07 -7.10 5.79
CA ALA A 140 -14.31 -6.67 7.17
C ALA A 140 -13.63 -7.63 8.16
#